data_a6b95928f572f7bd7dc9b91d7108d9d7
#
_entry.id   a6b95928f572f7bd7dc9b91d7108d9d7
#
_cell.length_a   1.000
_cell.length_b   1.000
_cell.length_c   1.000
_cell.angle_alpha   90.00
_cell.angle_beta   90.00
_cell.angle_gamma   90.00
#
_symmetry.space_group_name_H-M   'P 1'
#
loop_
_entity.id
_entity.type
_entity.pdbx_description
1 polymer ?
#
loop_
_entity_poly.entity_id
_entity_poly.type
_entity_poly.pdbx_seq_one_letter_code
_entity_poly.pdbx_strand_id
1 'polypeptide(L)'
;MKRFTAALAAALIAATVSTTAVAQEKVILGISGWTGFAPLSLADKAGIFKKNGVDVEIRFIAPVQRSAALASGALNAAATTVDQHIVWTAAGVPSVQVLLIDKSNGGDGVVVRNGISSIKDLKGKTIAVDGPGTVQHFMLSYILQKNGMTMQDVIRSTMGSQPAAQSFVAGQNDAAVTYEPYLSTVRAKPEAGKILVTSVDYPVVVDTLVFRTDFIKKNPKIVKASVDSFFEALDMIKKEPAKAYELMGSAVKQTGEQFGKSAQFISWQDRAANKAYYAKEHQQFTTFAIDVLKFNRVVAKDIKPKDMVDLGFQ
;
A
#
# COMPACT_ATOMS: atom_id res chain seq x y z
N MET A 1 57.17 61.28 39.52
CA MET A 1 56.49 61.23 38.15
C MET A 1 56.53 59.80 37.67
N LYS A 2 55.49 59.04 37.89
CA LYS A 2 55.33 57.68 37.33
C LYS A 2 53.92 57.58 36.66
N ARG A 3 53.87 57.45 35.38
CA ARG A 3 52.63 57.31 34.61
C ARG A 3 52.14 55.84 34.63
N PHE A 4 50.95 55.66 35.16
CA PHE A 4 50.25 54.35 35.06
C PHE A 4 49.44 54.34 33.77
N THR A 5 49.77 53.44 32.87
CA THR A 5 48.97 53.11 31.68
C THR A 5 48.05 51.96 32.03
N ALA A 6 46.75 52.21 32.06
CA ALA A 6 45.71 51.20 32.20
C ALA A 6 45.44 50.57 30.83
N ALA A 7 45.69 49.27 30.69
CA ALA A 7 45.30 48.50 29.51
C ALA A 7 43.87 47.96 29.71
N LEU A 8 42.96 48.40 28.84
CA LEU A 8 41.55 47.94 28.79
C LEU A 8 41.54 46.61 27.95
N ALA A 9 41.37 45.48 28.62
CA ALA A 9 41.15 44.20 27.96
C ALA A 9 39.66 44.06 27.61
N ALA A 10 39.31 44.24 26.33
CA ALA A 10 37.97 43.95 25.81
C ALA A 10 37.85 42.44 25.56
N ALA A 11 37.14 41.72 26.43
CA ALA A 11 36.77 40.32 26.22
C ALA A 11 35.59 40.25 25.22
N LEU A 12 35.86 39.86 23.96
CA LEU A 12 34.81 39.44 23.00
C LEU A 12 34.25 38.09 23.45
N ILE A 13 33.05 38.08 24.03
CA ILE A 13 32.27 36.87 24.22
C ILE A 13 31.64 36.52 22.86
N ALA A 14 32.25 35.61 22.12
CA ALA A 14 31.64 34.98 20.95
C ALA A 14 30.55 34.03 21.43
N ALA A 15 29.30 34.47 21.42
CA ALA A 15 28.15 33.61 21.62
C ALA A 15 28.06 32.61 20.46
N THR A 16 28.58 31.42 20.61
CA THR A 16 28.35 30.30 19.70
C THR A 16 26.90 29.88 19.84
N VAL A 17 26.05 30.34 18.93
CA VAL A 17 24.69 29.82 18.74
C VAL A 17 24.86 28.39 18.27
N SER A 18 24.89 27.42 19.18
CA SER A 18 24.75 26.01 18.85
C SER A 18 23.33 25.80 18.30
N THR A 19 23.18 25.82 16.99
CA THR A 19 21.96 25.30 16.34
C THR A 19 21.95 23.81 16.64
N THR A 20 21.19 23.40 17.67
CA THR A 20 20.83 21.99 17.82
C THR A 20 20.07 21.60 16.57
N ALA A 21 20.74 20.88 15.66
CA ALA A 21 20.07 20.21 14.57
C ALA A 21 19.07 19.24 15.22
N VAL A 22 17.79 19.61 15.22
CA VAL A 22 16.73 18.68 15.60
C VAL A 22 16.84 17.53 14.62
N ALA A 23 17.21 16.35 15.13
CA ALA A 23 17.27 15.16 14.30
C ALA A 23 15.90 14.98 13.62
N GLN A 24 15.91 14.94 12.30
CA GLN A 24 14.70 14.79 11.52
C GLN A 24 14.02 13.48 11.88
N GLU A 25 12.73 13.52 12.23
CA GLU A 25 12.00 12.33 12.61
C GLU A 25 11.85 11.38 11.41
N LYS A 26 12.27 10.13 11.58
CA LYS A 26 12.31 9.12 10.55
C LYS A 26 10.89 8.64 10.21
N VAL A 27 10.58 8.51 8.92
CA VAL A 27 9.35 7.84 8.44
C VAL A 27 9.60 6.33 8.38
N ILE A 28 8.97 5.58 9.29
CA ILE A 28 8.97 4.12 9.24
C ILE A 28 7.74 3.68 8.47
N LEU A 29 7.95 3.26 7.22
CA LEU A 29 6.90 2.96 6.24
C LEU A 29 6.73 1.46 6.04
N GLY A 30 5.56 0.91 6.38
CA GLY A 30 5.19 -0.47 6.14
C GLY A 30 4.60 -0.69 4.74
N ILE A 31 5.16 -1.62 3.96
CA ILE A 31 4.62 -2.02 2.65
C ILE A 31 4.60 -3.55 2.52
N SER A 32 3.97 -4.08 1.48
CA SER A 32 4.11 -5.47 1.01
C SER A 32 4.84 -5.51 -0.34
N GLY A 33 5.05 -6.72 -0.87
CA GLY A 33 5.64 -6.93 -2.20
C GLY A 33 4.66 -6.67 -3.36
N TRP A 34 3.54 -5.98 -3.14
CA TRP A 34 2.62 -5.56 -4.19
C TRP A 34 3.31 -4.64 -5.20
N THR A 35 3.16 -4.94 -6.47
CA THR A 35 3.79 -4.17 -7.57
C THR A 35 3.37 -2.70 -7.56
N GLY A 36 2.14 -2.39 -7.14
CA GLY A 36 1.62 -1.02 -7.05
C GLY A 36 2.35 -0.13 -6.03
N PHE A 37 2.93 -0.72 -4.97
CA PHE A 37 3.68 0.05 -3.96
C PHE A 37 5.13 0.36 -4.37
N ALA A 38 5.59 -0.18 -5.49
CA ALA A 38 6.99 -0.07 -5.91
C ALA A 38 7.49 1.37 -6.16
N PRO A 39 6.67 2.38 -6.53
CA PRO A 39 7.14 3.77 -6.60
C PRO A 39 7.65 4.31 -5.25
N LEU A 40 7.13 3.81 -4.11
CA LEU A 40 7.67 4.15 -2.79
C LEU A 40 9.10 3.59 -2.60
N SER A 41 9.33 2.35 -3.05
CA SER A 41 10.68 1.75 -3.05
C SER A 41 11.61 2.44 -4.06
N LEU A 42 11.08 2.91 -5.19
CA LEU A 42 11.83 3.71 -6.15
C LEU A 42 12.28 5.03 -5.53
N ALA A 43 11.37 5.74 -4.84
CA ALA A 43 11.70 7.00 -4.18
C ALA A 43 12.84 6.85 -3.16
N ASP A 44 12.89 5.70 -2.45
CA ASP A 44 13.98 5.37 -1.53
C ASP A 44 15.28 5.05 -2.31
N LYS A 45 15.25 4.05 -3.19
CA LYS A 45 16.44 3.56 -3.91
C LYS A 45 17.07 4.58 -4.84
N ALA A 46 16.29 5.46 -5.44
CA ALA A 46 16.76 6.57 -6.29
C ALA A 46 17.18 7.80 -5.46
N GLY A 47 17.07 7.75 -4.12
CA GLY A 47 17.44 8.87 -3.26
C GLY A 47 16.48 10.05 -3.30
N ILE A 48 15.28 9.89 -3.86
CA ILE A 48 14.27 10.96 -4.00
C ILE A 48 13.78 11.40 -2.61
N PHE A 49 13.47 10.47 -1.70
CA PHE A 49 13.11 10.80 -0.32
C PHE A 49 14.20 11.65 0.35
N LYS A 50 15.46 11.21 0.28
CA LYS A 50 16.60 11.93 0.86
C LYS A 50 16.77 13.32 0.24
N LYS A 51 16.67 13.45 -1.10
CA LYS A 51 16.70 14.73 -1.83
C LYS A 51 15.64 15.70 -1.32
N ASN A 52 14.43 15.18 -1.03
CA ASN A 52 13.30 15.97 -0.56
C ASN A 52 13.31 16.14 0.98
N GLY A 53 14.40 15.78 1.63
CA GLY A 53 14.55 15.96 3.06
C GLY A 53 13.71 14.97 3.88
N VAL A 54 13.48 13.74 3.41
CA VAL A 54 12.79 12.68 4.16
C VAL A 54 13.78 11.56 4.49
N ASP A 55 13.96 11.28 5.78
CA ASP A 55 14.63 10.06 6.23
C ASP A 55 13.57 8.96 6.32
N VAL A 56 13.62 7.97 5.42
CA VAL A 56 12.65 6.88 5.34
C VAL A 56 13.30 5.53 5.62
N GLU A 57 12.57 4.67 6.33
CA GLU A 57 12.89 3.26 6.50
C GLU A 57 11.71 2.44 6.00
N ILE A 58 11.88 1.75 4.87
CA ILE A 58 10.85 0.87 4.32
C ILE A 58 10.94 -0.51 4.97
N ARG A 59 9.82 -0.97 5.55
CA ARG A 59 9.68 -2.31 6.13
C ARG A 59 8.67 -3.13 5.33
N PHE A 60 9.12 -4.31 4.88
CA PHE A 60 8.22 -5.29 4.26
C PHE A 60 7.49 -6.07 5.36
N ILE A 61 6.21 -5.77 5.54
CA ILE A 61 5.36 -6.33 6.60
C ILE A 61 4.08 -6.89 5.97
N ALA A 62 3.70 -8.11 6.39
CA ALA A 62 2.48 -8.74 5.91
C ALA A 62 1.24 -7.83 6.18
N PRO A 63 0.26 -7.80 5.25
CA PRO A 63 -0.92 -6.94 5.37
C PRO A 63 -1.64 -7.03 6.72
N VAL A 64 -1.82 -8.25 7.24
CA VAL A 64 -2.49 -8.51 8.54
C VAL A 64 -1.77 -7.91 9.75
N GLN A 65 -0.47 -7.65 9.66
CA GLN A 65 0.35 -7.15 10.78
C GLN A 65 0.46 -5.62 10.80
N ARG A 66 0.19 -4.94 9.67
CA ARG A 66 0.40 -3.49 9.54
C ARG A 66 -0.47 -2.66 10.47
N SER A 67 -1.73 -3.06 10.70
CA SER A 67 -2.64 -2.33 11.62
C SER A 67 -2.11 -2.30 13.05
N ALA A 68 -1.64 -3.44 13.56
CA ALA A 68 -1.06 -3.52 14.90
C ALA A 68 0.24 -2.71 15.01
N ALA A 69 1.08 -2.73 13.96
CA ALA A 69 2.31 -1.96 13.91
C ALA A 69 2.07 -0.43 13.86
N LEU A 70 1.02 0.02 13.15
CA LEU A 70 0.56 1.42 13.20
C LEU A 70 -0.01 1.77 14.57
N ALA A 71 -0.89 0.93 15.13
CA ALA A 71 -1.51 1.18 16.43
C ALA A 71 -0.47 1.33 17.55
N SER A 72 0.57 0.50 17.55
CA SER A 72 1.66 0.54 18.53
C SER A 72 2.69 1.66 18.30
N GLY A 73 2.70 2.31 17.11
CA GLY A 73 3.71 3.28 16.72
C GLY A 73 5.02 2.65 16.20
N ALA A 74 5.08 1.34 15.99
CA ALA A 74 6.20 0.67 15.32
C ALA A 74 6.31 1.05 13.83
N LEU A 75 5.20 1.52 13.24
CA LEU A 75 5.13 2.22 11.97
C LEU A 75 4.50 3.59 12.20
N ASN A 76 4.92 4.60 11.43
CA ASN A 76 4.21 5.87 11.37
C ASN A 76 3.53 6.11 10.01
N ALA A 77 3.82 5.27 9.02
CA ALA A 77 3.14 5.25 7.73
C ALA A 77 2.96 3.81 7.22
N ALA A 78 1.95 3.58 6.38
CA ALA A 78 1.77 2.32 5.68
C ALA A 78 1.09 2.51 4.32
N ALA A 79 1.52 1.76 3.32
CA ALA A 79 0.74 1.55 2.11
C ALA A 79 -0.27 0.42 2.35
N THR A 80 -1.51 0.62 1.93
CA THR A 80 -2.62 -0.31 2.15
C THR A 80 -3.73 -0.06 1.14
N THR A 81 -4.78 -0.87 1.16
CA THR A 81 -5.99 -0.62 0.37
C THR A 81 -7.04 0.17 1.17
N VAL A 82 -7.95 0.84 0.48
CA VAL A 82 -9.03 1.61 1.12
C VAL A 82 -9.93 0.71 1.97
N ASP A 83 -10.29 -0.48 1.48
CA ASP A 83 -11.09 -1.46 2.24
C ASP A 83 -10.38 -1.91 3.53
N GLN A 84 -9.08 -2.19 3.45
CA GLN A 84 -8.29 -2.56 4.63
C GLN A 84 -8.17 -1.40 5.61
N HIS A 85 -8.00 -0.16 5.13
CA HIS A 85 -7.98 1.02 6.00
C HIS A 85 -9.33 1.27 6.68
N ILE A 86 -10.46 0.92 6.04
CA ILE A 86 -11.78 0.92 6.70
C ILE A 86 -11.77 -0.01 7.92
N VAL A 87 -11.25 -1.23 7.78
CA VAL A 87 -11.13 -2.19 8.90
C VAL A 87 -10.25 -1.63 10.02
N TRP A 88 -9.12 -1.00 9.68
CA TRP A 88 -8.23 -0.37 10.68
C TRP A 88 -8.91 0.80 11.40
N THR A 89 -9.64 1.62 10.66
CA THR A 89 -10.43 2.73 11.24
C THR A 89 -11.51 2.21 12.18
N ALA A 90 -12.22 1.13 11.81
CA ALA A 90 -13.19 0.47 12.67
C ALA A 90 -12.57 -0.08 13.96
N ALA A 91 -11.33 -0.57 13.88
CA ALA A 91 -10.55 -1.03 15.02
C ALA A 91 -9.95 0.12 15.86
N GLY A 92 -10.09 1.38 15.44
CA GLY A 92 -9.58 2.55 16.16
C GLY A 92 -8.10 2.85 15.93
N VAL A 93 -7.50 2.34 14.85
CA VAL A 93 -6.11 2.68 14.48
C VAL A 93 -6.06 4.17 14.07
N PRO A 94 -5.24 5.00 14.73
CA PRO A 94 -5.26 6.45 14.52
C PRO A 94 -4.47 6.84 13.27
N SER A 95 -5.04 6.63 12.09
CA SER A 95 -4.42 6.93 10.80
C SER A 95 -5.42 7.51 9.80
N VAL A 96 -4.91 8.29 8.84
CA VAL A 96 -5.69 8.86 7.73
C VAL A 96 -4.94 8.70 6.42
N GLN A 97 -5.70 8.62 5.32
CA GLN A 97 -5.17 8.57 3.96
C GLN A 97 -4.67 9.96 3.55
N VAL A 98 -3.50 10.03 2.96
CA VAL A 98 -2.90 11.28 2.45
C VAL A 98 -2.68 11.24 0.94
N LEU A 99 -2.74 10.04 0.31
CA LEU A 99 -2.39 9.82 -1.09
C LEU A 99 -3.10 8.58 -1.63
N LEU A 100 -3.65 8.66 -2.83
CA LEU A 100 -4.02 7.52 -3.67
C LEU A 100 -2.77 7.05 -4.42
N ILE A 101 -2.35 5.80 -4.19
CA ILE A 101 -1.12 5.23 -4.79
C ILE A 101 -1.43 4.70 -6.18
N ASP A 102 -2.32 3.72 -6.27
CA ASP A 102 -2.69 3.05 -7.51
C ASP A 102 -4.09 2.45 -7.46
N LYS A 103 -4.55 2.02 -8.63
CA LYS A 103 -5.69 1.13 -8.81
C LYS A 103 -5.20 -0.13 -9.52
N SER A 104 -5.55 -1.29 -9.00
CA SER A 104 -5.26 -2.55 -9.68
C SER A 104 -6.05 -2.65 -10.99
N ASN A 105 -5.36 -2.94 -12.08
CA ASN A 105 -5.93 -3.08 -13.42
C ASN A 105 -5.56 -4.45 -14.02
N GLY A 106 -6.01 -5.51 -13.35
CA GLY A 106 -5.68 -6.89 -13.67
C GLY A 106 -4.54 -7.46 -12.82
N GLY A 107 -4.04 -6.69 -11.86
CA GLY A 107 -2.95 -7.09 -10.96
C GLY A 107 -3.38 -7.97 -9.78
N ASP A 108 -4.67 -7.99 -9.45
CA ASP A 108 -5.28 -8.93 -8.52
C ASP A 108 -6.20 -9.89 -9.25
N GLY A 109 -6.27 -11.16 -8.81
CA GLY A 109 -7.11 -12.12 -9.49
C GLY A 109 -7.39 -13.39 -8.69
N VAL A 110 -8.40 -14.10 -9.18
CA VAL A 110 -8.77 -15.45 -8.74
C VAL A 110 -8.26 -16.43 -9.79
N VAL A 111 -7.36 -17.32 -9.37
CA VAL A 111 -6.85 -18.43 -10.20
C VAL A 111 -7.57 -19.71 -9.84
N VAL A 112 -7.79 -20.57 -10.81
CA VAL A 112 -8.58 -21.80 -10.66
C VAL A 112 -7.96 -22.95 -11.45
N ARG A 113 -8.19 -24.20 -10.98
CA ARG A 113 -7.83 -25.40 -11.73
C ARG A 113 -8.52 -25.46 -13.07
N ASN A 114 -7.90 -26.16 -14.01
CA ASN A 114 -8.54 -26.53 -15.26
C ASN A 114 -9.83 -27.32 -14.95
N GLY A 115 -10.94 -27.02 -15.65
CA GLY A 115 -12.26 -27.59 -15.37
C GLY A 115 -13.18 -26.68 -14.54
N ILE A 116 -12.67 -25.66 -13.82
CA ILE A 116 -13.47 -24.60 -13.22
C ILE A 116 -13.61 -23.47 -14.25
N SER A 117 -14.83 -23.10 -14.60
CA SER A 117 -15.12 -22.16 -15.69
C SER A 117 -15.94 -20.93 -15.27
N SER A 118 -16.53 -20.95 -14.06
CA SER A 118 -17.34 -19.87 -13.53
C SER A 118 -17.13 -19.69 -12.03
N ILE A 119 -17.55 -18.54 -11.48
CA ILE A 119 -17.53 -18.30 -10.04
C ILE A 119 -18.44 -19.28 -9.29
N LYS A 120 -19.54 -19.72 -9.90
CA LYS A 120 -20.47 -20.69 -9.30
C LYS A 120 -19.84 -22.06 -9.09
N ASP A 121 -18.86 -22.43 -9.93
CA ASP A 121 -18.13 -23.71 -9.81
C ASP A 121 -17.20 -23.72 -8.57
N LEU A 122 -16.98 -22.59 -7.93
CA LEU A 122 -16.22 -22.49 -6.67
C LEU A 122 -16.99 -23.02 -5.46
N LYS A 123 -18.29 -23.33 -5.58
CA LYS A 123 -19.07 -23.88 -4.47
C LYS A 123 -18.51 -25.18 -3.98
N GLY A 124 -18.21 -25.25 -2.68
CA GLY A 124 -17.57 -26.42 -2.04
C GLY A 124 -16.08 -26.59 -2.35
N LYS A 125 -15.46 -25.70 -3.13
CA LYS A 125 -14.04 -25.76 -3.48
C LYS A 125 -13.15 -25.15 -2.42
N THR A 126 -11.92 -25.67 -2.33
CA THR A 126 -10.89 -25.13 -1.43
C THR A 126 -10.17 -23.96 -2.10
N ILE A 127 -10.27 -22.77 -1.49
CA ILE A 127 -9.68 -21.55 -2.00
C ILE A 127 -8.59 -21.06 -1.04
N ALA A 128 -7.35 -20.95 -1.52
CA ALA A 128 -6.28 -20.28 -0.79
C ALA A 128 -6.49 -18.76 -0.86
N VAL A 129 -6.68 -18.13 0.29
CA VAL A 129 -6.97 -16.69 0.40
C VAL A 129 -6.51 -16.16 1.75
N ASP A 130 -6.10 -14.89 1.80
CA ASP A 130 -5.71 -14.25 3.06
C ASP A 130 -6.92 -14.05 3.99
N GLY A 131 -6.65 -13.75 5.26
CA GLY A 131 -7.65 -13.66 6.31
C GLY A 131 -8.62 -12.48 6.18
N PRO A 132 -9.72 -12.47 6.97
CA PRO A 132 -10.65 -11.34 7.03
C PRO A 132 -9.94 -10.03 7.33
N GLY A 133 -10.37 -8.95 6.67
CA GLY A 133 -9.77 -7.63 6.79
C GLY A 133 -8.57 -7.39 5.88
N THR A 134 -8.30 -8.29 4.94
CA THR A 134 -7.33 -8.10 3.84
C THR A 134 -8.04 -7.90 2.52
N VAL A 135 -7.36 -7.30 1.56
CA VAL A 135 -7.92 -7.00 0.24
C VAL A 135 -8.31 -8.26 -0.54
N GLN A 136 -7.55 -9.36 -0.43
CA GLN A 136 -7.88 -10.62 -1.11
C GLN A 136 -9.17 -11.23 -0.56
N HIS A 137 -9.36 -11.17 0.76
CA HIS A 137 -10.61 -11.60 1.38
C HIS A 137 -11.78 -10.70 0.96
N PHE A 138 -11.57 -9.38 0.93
CA PHE A 138 -12.55 -8.40 0.48
C PHE A 138 -12.96 -8.66 -0.98
N MET A 139 -11.98 -8.79 -1.89
CA MET A 139 -12.21 -9.06 -3.31
C MET A 139 -13.00 -10.37 -3.51
N LEU A 140 -12.58 -11.47 -2.87
CA LEU A 140 -13.29 -12.74 -2.97
C LEU A 140 -14.72 -12.63 -2.43
N SER A 141 -14.90 -12.00 -1.27
CA SER A 141 -16.23 -11.78 -0.67
C SER A 141 -17.17 -11.05 -1.62
N TYR A 142 -16.68 -9.99 -2.26
CA TYR A 142 -17.44 -9.22 -3.23
C TYR A 142 -17.76 -10.01 -4.50
N ILE A 143 -16.78 -10.73 -5.05
CA ILE A 143 -16.98 -11.59 -6.24
C ILE A 143 -18.06 -12.64 -5.95
N LEU A 144 -17.98 -13.33 -4.83
CA LEU A 144 -18.98 -14.33 -4.43
C LEU A 144 -20.36 -13.71 -4.28
N GLN A 145 -20.46 -12.56 -3.56
CA GLN A 145 -21.71 -11.83 -3.36
C GLN A 145 -22.37 -11.43 -4.70
N LYS A 146 -21.61 -10.92 -5.66
CA LYS A 146 -22.11 -10.55 -7.00
C LYS A 146 -22.61 -11.73 -7.80
N ASN A 147 -22.20 -12.94 -7.46
CA ASN A 147 -22.62 -14.17 -8.11
C ASN A 147 -23.64 -14.99 -7.28
N GLY A 148 -24.27 -14.36 -6.27
CA GLY A 148 -25.28 -14.99 -5.43
C GLY A 148 -24.74 -16.03 -4.45
N MET A 149 -23.45 -15.94 -4.12
CA MET A 149 -22.73 -16.81 -3.18
C MET A 149 -22.21 -16.02 -2.00
N THR A 150 -21.73 -16.72 -0.99
CA THR A 150 -21.13 -16.15 0.21
C THR A 150 -19.83 -16.86 0.55
N MET A 151 -19.08 -16.34 1.53
CA MET A 151 -17.86 -16.97 2.01
C MET A 151 -18.11 -18.34 2.70
N GLN A 152 -19.37 -18.68 3.04
CA GLN A 152 -19.77 -19.98 3.57
C GLN A 152 -19.95 -21.06 2.48
N ASP A 153 -20.10 -20.64 1.23
CA ASP A 153 -20.22 -21.57 0.09
C ASP A 153 -18.88 -22.17 -0.36
N VAL A 154 -17.77 -21.71 0.20
CA VAL A 154 -16.40 -22.15 -0.17
C VAL A 154 -15.62 -22.59 1.06
N ILE A 155 -14.63 -23.47 0.86
CA ILE A 155 -13.69 -23.91 1.91
C ILE A 155 -12.46 -23.00 1.81
N ARG A 156 -12.13 -22.26 2.89
CA ARG A 156 -10.99 -21.35 2.88
C ARG A 156 -9.74 -22.01 3.46
N SER A 157 -8.65 -21.95 2.71
CA SER A 157 -7.28 -22.24 3.18
C SER A 157 -6.61 -20.90 3.42
N THR A 158 -6.56 -20.46 4.69
CA THR A 158 -6.11 -19.10 5.04
C THR A 158 -4.59 -18.99 4.97
N MET A 159 -4.10 -18.19 4.03
CA MET A 159 -2.68 -17.90 3.85
C MET A 159 -2.49 -16.62 3.03
N GLY A 160 -1.34 -15.95 3.19
CA GLY A 160 -1.00 -14.73 2.42
C GLY A 160 -0.82 -15.02 0.93
N SER A 161 -0.85 -13.98 0.10
CA SER A 161 -0.91 -14.07 -1.36
C SER A 161 0.25 -14.84 -2.01
N GLN A 162 1.48 -14.71 -1.51
CA GLN A 162 2.62 -15.48 -2.03
C GLN A 162 2.46 -16.99 -1.77
N PRO A 163 2.26 -17.47 -0.53
CA PRO A 163 2.00 -18.90 -0.29
C PRO A 163 0.71 -19.38 -0.99
N ALA A 164 -0.31 -18.54 -1.17
CA ALA A 164 -1.52 -18.91 -1.91
C ALA A 164 -1.23 -19.25 -3.37
N ALA A 165 -0.45 -18.43 -4.06
CA ALA A 165 0.00 -18.71 -5.42
C ALA A 165 0.87 -19.99 -5.48
N GLN A 166 1.79 -20.15 -4.55
CA GLN A 166 2.69 -21.31 -4.49
C GLN A 166 1.93 -22.61 -4.21
N SER A 167 1.02 -22.63 -3.23
CA SER A 167 0.20 -23.79 -2.89
C SER A 167 -0.76 -24.16 -4.02
N PHE A 168 -1.28 -23.16 -4.75
CA PHE A 168 -2.06 -23.39 -5.94
C PHE A 168 -1.20 -24.08 -7.02
N VAL A 169 -0.05 -23.55 -7.39
CA VAL A 169 0.84 -24.17 -8.40
C VAL A 169 1.23 -25.60 -7.98
N ALA A 170 1.43 -25.83 -6.67
CA ALA A 170 1.74 -27.17 -6.14
C ALA A 170 0.56 -28.16 -6.10
N GLY A 171 -0.64 -27.77 -6.54
CA GLY A 171 -1.79 -28.68 -6.60
C GLY A 171 -2.60 -28.81 -5.30
N GLN A 172 -2.35 -27.97 -4.28
CA GLN A 172 -2.92 -28.14 -2.95
C GLN A 172 -4.31 -27.52 -2.77
N ASN A 173 -4.73 -26.62 -3.67
CA ASN A 173 -6.02 -25.94 -3.60
C ASN A 173 -6.70 -25.93 -4.97
N ASP A 174 -8.03 -25.86 -5.01
CA ASP A 174 -8.82 -25.76 -6.24
C ASP A 174 -8.72 -24.37 -6.87
N ALA A 175 -8.55 -23.35 -6.01
CA ALA A 175 -8.43 -21.96 -6.42
C ALA A 175 -7.50 -21.19 -5.45
N ALA A 176 -7.04 -20.02 -5.88
CA ALA A 176 -6.37 -19.08 -5.00
C ALA A 176 -6.71 -17.63 -5.38
N VAL A 177 -6.67 -16.73 -4.40
CA VAL A 177 -6.74 -15.28 -4.62
C VAL A 177 -5.36 -14.70 -4.33
N THR A 178 -4.79 -14.03 -5.32
CA THR A 178 -3.44 -13.50 -5.23
C THR A 178 -3.27 -12.25 -6.10
N TYR A 179 -2.10 -11.65 -6.05
CA TYR A 179 -1.78 -10.41 -6.76
C TYR A 179 -0.39 -10.45 -7.40
N GLU A 180 -0.07 -9.45 -8.24
CA GLU A 180 1.26 -9.29 -8.82
C GLU A 180 2.33 -8.96 -7.75
N PRO A 181 3.52 -9.57 -7.79
CA PRO A 181 4.03 -10.41 -8.90
C PRO A 181 3.66 -11.90 -8.83
N TYR A 182 2.96 -12.35 -7.81
CA TYR A 182 2.67 -13.78 -7.59
C TYR A 182 1.65 -14.32 -8.61
N LEU A 183 0.74 -13.47 -9.09
CA LEU A 183 -0.23 -13.82 -10.15
C LEU A 183 0.51 -14.18 -11.45
N SER A 184 1.59 -13.48 -11.77
CA SER A 184 2.47 -13.82 -12.90
C SER A 184 3.13 -15.18 -12.75
N THR A 185 3.40 -15.64 -11.54
CA THR A 185 3.92 -17.01 -11.30
C THR A 185 2.92 -18.07 -11.74
N VAL A 186 1.62 -17.81 -11.52
CA VAL A 186 0.56 -18.73 -12.00
C VAL A 186 0.38 -18.62 -13.51
N ARG A 187 0.44 -17.40 -14.09
CA ARG A 187 0.40 -17.22 -15.56
C ARG A 187 1.49 -18.02 -16.28
N ALA A 188 2.65 -18.16 -15.66
CA ALA A 188 3.77 -18.91 -16.21
C ALA A 188 3.60 -20.45 -16.10
N LYS A 189 2.49 -20.93 -15.51
CA LYS A 189 2.20 -22.34 -15.24
C LYS A 189 0.80 -22.74 -15.71
N PRO A 190 0.50 -22.67 -17.04
CA PRO A 190 -0.84 -22.94 -17.57
C PRO A 190 -1.32 -24.38 -17.32
N GLU A 191 -0.40 -25.32 -17.08
CA GLU A 191 -0.72 -26.67 -16.65
C GLU A 191 -1.34 -26.73 -15.24
N ALA A 192 -1.04 -25.79 -14.37
CA ALA A 192 -1.60 -25.73 -13.03
C ALA A 192 -3.03 -25.19 -13.01
N GLY A 193 -3.40 -24.36 -13.99
CA GLY A 193 -4.72 -23.75 -14.09
C GLY A 193 -4.71 -22.43 -14.87
N LYS A 194 -5.73 -21.62 -14.63
CA LYS A 194 -5.92 -20.34 -15.33
C LYS A 194 -6.40 -19.25 -14.39
N ILE A 195 -6.28 -18.00 -14.81
CA ILE A 195 -6.95 -16.87 -14.18
C ILE A 195 -8.41 -16.89 -14.60
N LEU A 196 -9.32 -16.92 -13.64
CA LEU A 196 -10.77 -16.93 -13.88
C LEU A 196 -11.30 -15.51 -14.04
N VAL A 197 -10.96 -14.63 -13.10
CA VAL A 197 -11.33 -13.20 -13.07
C VAL A 197 -10.22 -12.38 -12.45
N THR A 198 -10.20 -11.09 -12.75
CA THR A 198 -9.23 -10.13 -12.22
C THR A 198 -9.92 -8.88 -11.70
N SER A 199 -9.10 -7.93 -11.20
CA SER A 199 -9.55 -6.57 -10.85
C SER A 199 -10.05 -5.75 -12.05
N VAL A 200 -9.87 -6.20 -13.30
CA VAL A 200 -10.55 -5.60 -14.47
C VAL A 200 -12.04 -5.93 -14.44
N ASP A 201 -12.39 -7.18 -14.13
CA ASP A 201 -13.78 -7.64 -14.04
C ASP A 201 -14.48 -7.12 -12.78
N TYR A 202 -13.71 -6.96 -11.70
CA TYR A 202 -14.17 -6.49 -10.39
C TYR A 202 -13.21 -5.41 -9.85
N PRO A 203 -13.41 -4.11 -10.23
CA PRO A 203 -12.47 -3.02 -9.94
C PRO A 203 -12.63 -2.50 -8.50
N VAL A 204 -12.26 -3.34 -7.54
CA VAL A 204 -12.44 -3.07 -6.09
C VAL A 204 -11.13 -2.95 -5.32
N VAL A 205 -9.99 -2.96 -6.00
CA VAL A 205 -8.67 -2.80 -5.37
C VAL A 205 -8.14 -1.40 -5.65
N VAL A 206 -8.13 -0.58 -4.60
CA VAL A 206 -7.72 0.82 -4.63
C VAL A 206 -6.75 1.07 -3.48
N ASP A 207 -5.54 1.47 -3.79
CA ASP A 207 -4.43 1.56 -2.87
C ASP A 207 -4.15 2.98 -2.40
N THR A 208 -3.83 3.13 -1.12
CA THR A 208 -3.62 4.42 -0.46
C THR A 208 -2.40 4.38 0.46
N LEU A 209 -1.76 5.53 0.63
CA LEU A 209 -0.77 5.78 1.67
C LEU A 209 -1.47 6.41 2.88
N VAL A 210 -1.29 5.79 4.04
CA VAL A 210 -1.79 6.32 5.31
C VAL A 210 -0.64 6.73 6.22
N PHE A 211 -0.86 7.78 7.01
CA PHE A 211 0.02 8.17 8.11
C PHE A 211 -0.77 8.19 9.41
N ARG A 212 -0.07 7.96 10.53
CA ARG A 212 -0.63 8.17 11.86
C ARG A 212 -0.96 9.64 12.07
N THR A 213 -2.10 9.90 12.68
CA THR A 213 -2.60 11.28 12.92
C THR A 213 -1.70 12.09 13.86
N ASP A 214 -1.06 11.45 14.84
CA ASP A 214 -0.10 12.10 15.75
C ASP A 214 1.23 12.44 15.05
N PHE A 215 1.68 11.58 14.12
CA PHE A 215 2.86 11.86 13.29
C PHE A 215 2.61 13.05 12.35
N ILE A 216 1.44 13.09 11.70
CA ILE A 216 1.03 14.19 10.83
C ILE A 216 1.06 15.52 11.60
N LYS A 217 0.47 15.56 12.79
CA LYS A 217 0.40 16.78 13.62
C LYS A 217 1.79 17.31 13.98
N LYS A 218 2.74 16.41 14.26
CA LYS A 218 4.12 16.79 14.62
C LYS A 218 4.98 17.14 13.41
N ASN A 219 4.76 16.46 12.29
CA ASN A 219 5.67 16.46 11.13
C ASN A 219 4.95 16.72 9.79
N PRO A 220 4.09 17.77 9.67
CA PRO A 220 3.31 17.99 8.44
C PRO A 220 4.20 18.21 7.21
N LYS A 221 5.36 18.83 7.36
CA LYS A 221 6.32 19.03 6.27
C LYS A 221 6.93 17.73 5.76
N ILE A 222 7.22 16.78 6.67
CA ILE A 222 7.76 15.47 6.29
C ILE A 222 6.70 14.66 5.52
N VAL A 223 5.43 14.71 5.96
CA VAL A 223 4.33 14.04 5.25
C VAL A 223 4.16 14.63 3.85
N LYS A 224 4.15 15.97 3.71
CA LYS A 224 4.09 16.62 2.40
C LYS A 224 5.25 16.21 1.49
N ALA A 225 6.48 16.25 2.00
CA ALA A 225 7.66 15.84 1.25
C ALA A 225 7.63 14.35 0.86
N SER A 226 7.03 13.48 1.70
CA SER A 226 6.83 12.07 1.37
C SER A 226 5.84 11.89 0.20
N VAL A 227 4.75 12.64 0.20
CA VAL A 227 3.77 12.66 -0.91
C VAL A 227 4.40 13.20 -2.19
N ASP A 228 5.16 14.30 -2.09
CA ASP A 228 5.87 14.87 -3.25
C ASP A 228 6.90 13.90 -3.83
N SER A 229 7.60 13.15 -2.96
CA SER A 229 8.57 12.14 -3.37
C SER A 229 7.93 10.98 -4.14
N PHE A 230 6.73 10.57 -3.77
CA PHE A 230 5.98 9.57 -4.54
C PHE A 230 5.68 10.07 -5.96
N PHE A 231 5.19 11.29 -6.12
CA PHE A 231 4.90 11.84 -7.44
C PHE A 231 6.16 12.04 -8.29
N GLU A 232 7.26 12.45 -7.66
CA GLU A 232 8.57 12.54 -8.35
C GLU A 232 9.05 11.15 -8.82
N ALA A 233 8.80 10.09 -8.04
CA ALA A 233 9.07 8.72 -8.46
C ALA A 233 8.23 8.31 -9.68
N LEU A 234 6.94 8.72 -9.75
CA LEU A 234 6.12 8.50 -10.95
C LEU A 234 6.66 9.24 -12.18
N ASP A 235 7.19 10.45 -11.99
CA ASP A 235 7.84 11.20 -13.08
C ASP A 235 9.12 10.50 -13.57
N MET A 236 9.89 9.91 -12.65
CA MET A 236 11.05 9.10 -13.01
C MET A 236 10.64 7.85 -13.80
N ILE A 237 9.56 7.17 -13.43
CA ILE A 237 9.04 6.01 -14.19
C ILE A 237 8.70 6.42 -15.64
N LYS A 238 8.10 7.59 -15.82
CA LYS A 238 7.78 8.11 -17.16
C LYS A 238 9.02 8.47 -17.99
N LYS A 239 10.03 9.05 -17.35
CA LYS A 239 11.24 9.56 -18.02
C LYS A 239 12.31 8.50 -18.26
N GLU A 240 12.52 7.60 -17.32
CA GLU A 240 13.58 6.60 -17.30
C GLU A 240 13.02 5.20 -16.96
N PRO A 241 12.05 4.65 -17.73
CA PRO A 241 11.32 3.44 -17.35
C PRO A 241 12.22 2.22 -17.11
N ALA A 242 13.23 2.02 -17.92
CA ALA A 242 14.15 0.88 -17.77
C ALA A 242 14.88 0.91 -16.41
N LYS A 243 15.45 2.05 -16.05
CA LYS A 243 16.16 2.26 -14.77
C LYS A 243 15.19 2.18 -13.59
N ALA A 244 14.00 2.79 -13.72
CA ALA A 244 12.98 2.74 -12.69
C ALA A 244 12.53 1.28 -12.43
N TYR A 245 12.28 0.49 -13.48
CA TYR A 245 11.88 -0.91 -13.35
C TYR A 245 12.99 -1.79 -12.77
N GLU A 246 14.26 -1.51 -13.08
CA GLU A 246 15.38 -2.21 -12.44
C GLU A 246 15.42 -1.95 -10.93
N LEU A 247 15.32 -0.70 -10.50
CA LEU A 247 15.32 -0.32 -9.09
C LEU A 247 14.09 -0.89 -8.34
N MET A 248 12.88 -0.79 -8.93
CA MET A 248 11.66 -1.33 -8.36
C MET A 248 11.69 -2.86 -8.30
N GLY A 249 12.12 -3.51 -9.37
CA GLY A 249 12.25 -4.96 -9.43
C GLY A 249 13.21 -5.50 -8.36
N SER A 250 14.36 -4.83 -8.19
CA SER A 250 15.33 -5.23 -7.16
C SER A 250 14.76 -5.22 -5.73
N ALA A 251 13.76 -4.38 -5.44
CA ALA A 251 13.10 -4.33 -4.13
C ALA A 251 12.22 -5.56 -3.86
N VAL A 252 11.73 -6.23 -4.90
CA VAL A 252 10.83 -7.39 -4.82
C VAL A 252 11.45 -8.66 -5.42
N LYS A 253 12.79 -8.68 -5.56
CA LYS A 253 13.58 -9.82 -6.07
C LYS A 253 13.22 -10.22 -7.51
N GLN A 254 12.92 -9.23 -8.35
CA GLN A 254 12.68 -9.36 -9.79
C GLN A 254 13.75 -8.62 -10.61
N THR A 255 13.97 -9.05 -11.85
CA THR A 255 14.66 -8.23 -12.84
C THR A 255 13.78 -7.07 -13.29
N GLY A 256 14.35 -6.02 -13.88
CA GLY A 256 13.56 -4.92 -14.45
C GLY A 256 12.57 -5.37 -15.51
N GLU A 257 12.91 -6.38 -16.33
CA GLU A 257 12.02 -6.97 -17.33
C GLU A 257 10.83 -7.69 -16.67
N GLN A 258 11.10 -8.53 -15.65
CA GLN A 258 10.03 -9.21 -14.90
C GLN A 258 9.10 -8.22 -14.22
N PHE A 259 9.67 -7.18 -13.61
CA PHE A 259 8.89 -6.12 -12.99
C PHE A 259 8.01 -5.39 -14.02
N GLY A 260 8.56 -5.04 -15.18
CA GLY A 260 7.80 -4.40 -16.27
C GLY A 260 6.61 -5.20 -16.75
N LYS A 261 6.70 -6.55 -16.75
CA LYS A 261 5.59 -7.44 -17.05
C LYS A 261 4.47 -7.38 -16.01
N SER A 262 4.80 -7.22 -14.72
CA SER A 262 3.80 -7.04 -13.66
C SER A 262 3.23 -5.62 -13.63
N ALA A 263 4.05 -4.63 -13.93
CA ALA A 263 3.69 -3.21 -13.88
C ALA A 263 2.57 -2.83 -14.87
N GLN A 264 2.41 -3.54 -15.99
CA GLN A 264 1.33 -3.30 -16.95
C GLN A 264 -0.08 -3.50 -16.38
N PHE A 265 -0.20 -4.21 -15.26
CA PHE A 265 -1.46 -4.47 -14.56
C PHE A 265 -1.74 -3.47 -13.43
N ILE A 266 -0.97 -2.39 -13.35
CA ILE A 266 -1.07 -1.37 -12.31
C ILE A 266 -1.37 -0.02 -12.97
N SER A 267 -2.33 0.70 -12.41
CA SER A 267 -2.62 2.09 -12.78
C SER A 267 -2.16 3.01 -11.65
N TRP A 268 -0.89 3.43 -11.67
CA TRP A 268 -0.38 4.42 -10.71
C TRP A 268 -1.07 5.77 -10.90
N GLN A 269 -1.41 6.42 -9.80
CA GLN A 269 -2.25 7.62 -9.78
C GLN A 269 -1.39 8.87 -9.56
N ASP A 270 -1.28 9.71 -10.59
CA ASP A 270 -0.56 10.98 -10.51
C ASP A 270 -1.37 12.05 -9.75
N ARG A 271 -0.84 13.28 -9.65
CA ARG A 271 -1.51 14.38 -8.92
C ARG A 271 -2.89 14.70 -9.47
N ALA A 272 -3.07 14.68 -10.79
CA ALA A 272 -4.36 14.97 -11.40
C ALA A 272 -5.39 13.89 -11.07
N ALA A 273 -4.99 12.62 -11.15
CA ALA A 273 -5.80 11.47 -10.79
C ALA A 273 -6.15 11.46 -9.29
N ASN A 274 -5.19 11.80 -8.40
CA ASN A 274 -5.44 11.97 -6.97
C ASN A 274 -6.51 13.02 -6.70
N LYS A 275 -6.37 14.22 -7.28
CA LYS A 275 -7.34 15.30 -7.14
C LYS A 275 -8.73 14.88 -7.62
N ALA A 276 -8.83 14.22 -8.77
CA ALA A 276 -10.10 13.75 -9.32
C ALA A 276 -10.76 12.70 -8.43
N TYR A 277 -9.98 11.72 -7.95
CA TYR A 277 -10.46 10.65 -7.08
C TYR A 277 -11.05 11.20 -5.76
N TYR A 278 -10.30 12.00 -5.04
CA TYR A 278 -10.75 12.52 -3.76
C TYR A 278 -11.87 13.55 -3.87
N ALA A 279 -12.00 14.25 -5.00
CA ALA A 279 -13.10 15.17 -5.23
C ALA A 279 -14.46 14.46 -5.39
N LYS A 280 -14.49 13.22 -5.91
CA LYS A 280 -15.74 12.54 -6.30
C LYS A 280 -15.78 11.06 -5.94
N GLU A 281 -14.76 10.28 -6.34
CA GLU A 281 -14.83 8.83 -6.31
C GLU A 281 -14.61 8.25 -4.92
N HIS A 282 -13.75 8.86 -4.10
CA HIS A 282 -13.37 8.37 -2.77
C HIS A 282 -14.59 8.10 -1.88
N GLN A 283 -15.51 9.04 -1.79
CA GLN A 283 -16.70 8.88 -0.94
C GLN A 283 -17.57 7.73 -1.43
N GLN A 284 -17.78 7.63 -2.74
CA GLN A 284 -18.60 6.56 -3.35
C GLN A 284 -17.97 5.19 -3.13
N PHE A 285 -16.68 5.07 -3.44
CA PHE A 285 -15.95 3.81 -3.27
C PHE A 285 -15.87 3.38 -1.81
N THR A 286 -15.55 4.31 -0.89
CA THR A 286 -15.45 4.01 0.54
C THR A 286 -16.81 3.58 1.11
N THR A 287 -17.92 4.24 0.74
CA THR A 287 -19.27 3.83 1.14
C THR A 287 -19.58 2.42 0.64
N PHE A 288 -19.35 2.16 -0.65
CA PHE A 288 -19.51 0.83 -1.23
C PHE A 288 -18.68 -0.24 -0.48
N ALA A 289 -17.42 0.04 -0.20
CA ALA A 289 -16.55 -0.91 0.50
C ALA A 289 -17.02 -1.17 1.94
N ILE A 290 -17.52 -0.14 2.65
CA ILE A 290 -18.14 -0.30 3.98
C ILE A 290 -19.34 -1.24 3.89
N ASP A 291 -20.21 -1.08 2.89
CA ASP A 291 -21.40 -1.93 2.73
C ASP A 291 -21.02 -3.40 2.50
N VAL A 292 -20.02 -3.66 1.64
CA VAL A 292 -19.49 -5.02 1.41
C VAL A 292 -18.90 -5.60 2.70
N LEU A 293 -18.12 -4.82 3.44
CA LEU A 293 -17.50 -5.27 4.69
C LEU A 293 -18.53 -5.55 5.78
N LYS A 294 -19.59 -4.73 5.89
CA LYS A 294 -20.73 -4.97 6.80
C LYS A 294 -21.53 -6.21 6.42
N PHE A 295 -21.85 -6.38 5.14
CA PHE A 295 -22.54 -7.57 4.64
C PHE A 295 -21.78 -8.85 5.03
N ASN A 296 -20.47 -8.84 4.90
CA ASN A 296 -19.60 -9.98 5.25
C ASN A 296 -19.23 -10.03 6.74
N ARG A 297 -19.82 -9.17 7.59
CA ARG A 297 -19.59 -9.11 9.05
C ARG A 297 -18.13 -8.87 9.45
N VAL A 298 -17.36 -8.21 8.61
CA VAL A 298 -15.95 -7.83 8.89
C VAL A 298 -15.91 -6.54 9.70
N VAL A 299 -16.84 -5.63 9.44
CA VAL A 299 -16.98 -4.35 10.14
C VAL A 299 -18.42 -4.18 10.63
N ALA A 300 -18.61 -3.75 11.88
CA ALA A 300 -19.92 -3.43 12.45
C ALA A 300 -20.12 -1.91 12.67
N LYS A 301 -19.03 -1.15 12.87
CA LYS A 301 -19.09 0.28 13.18
C LYS A 301 -19.50 1.11 11.98
N ASP A 302 -20.16 2.23 12.26
CA ASP A 302 -20.37 3.28 11.27
C ASP A 302 -19.09 4.12 11.11
N ILE A 303 -18.64 4.22 9.88
CA ILE A 303 -17.45 4.96 9.49
C ILE A 303 -17.86 6.02 8.47
N LYS A 304 -17.39 7.23 8.65
CA LYS A 304 -17.65 8.32 7.71
C LYS A 304 -16.44 8.45 6.77
N PRO A 305 -16.62 8.30 5.45
CA PRO A 305 -15.50 8.39 4.50
C PRO A 305 -14.64 9.64 4.65
N LYS A 306 -15.26 10.78 4.96
CA LYS A 306 -14.57 12.06 5.15
C LYS A 306 -13.59 12.09 6.33
N ASP A 307 -13.81 11.24 7.34
CA ASP A 307 -12.96 11.19 8.54
C ASP A 307 -11.71 10.31 8.32
N MET A 308 -11.64 9.64 7.16
CA MET A 308 -10.54 8.74 6.78
C MET A 308 -9.42 9.42 5.98
N VAL A 309 -9.55 10.71 5.63
CA VAL A 309 -8.65 11.40 4.71
C VAL A 309 -8.13 12.70 5.29
N ASP A 310 -6.88 13.05 4.94
CA ASP A 310 -6.32 14.39 5.09
C ASP A 310 -5.69 14.80 3.76
N LEU A 311 -6.35 15.71 3.05
CA LEU A 311 -5.98 16.13 1.70
C LEU A 311 -5.07 17.37 1.67
N GLY A 312 -4.62 17.84 2.82
CA GLY A 312 -3.73 19.01 2.94
C GLY A 312 -2.33 18.80 2.33
N PHE A 313 -2.02 17.58 1.89
CA PHE A 313 -0.69 17.18 1.40
C PHE A 313 -0.60 16.92 -0.12
N GLN A 314 -1.71 17.08 -0.86
CA GLN A 314 -1.78 16.79 -2.30
C GLN A 314 -1.36 17.95 -3.20
#